data_e7aa26aa864a3b1cfd9218148bd34d55
#
_entry.id   e7aa26aa864a3b1cfd9218148bd34d55
#
_cell.length_a   1.000
_cell.length_b   1.000
_cell.length_c   1.000
_cell.angle_alpha   90.00
_cell.angle_beta   90.00
_cell.angle_gamma   90.00
#
_symmetry.space_group_name_H-M   'P 1'
#
loop_
_entity.id
_entity.type
_entity.pdbx_description
1 polymer ?
#
loop_
_entity_poly.entity_id
_entity_poly.type
_entity_poly.pdbx_seq_one_letter_code
_entity_poly.pdbx_strand_id
1 'polypeptide(L)'
;DLRLINELDRILLSTYLATPEKVIMTEDKLKASQSLSEETIKSTTGNAQFDVPSTIATPITSSEKAELVTQMVVQKPNFWKTLGNFSTQLTESFFSPNWYQGGTNNINVLSTMRLEANYNNKKKTQWDNKLEARIGFYQNIGDEIQSNQDMLRLTSKLNLKAIRNWNYTIEAQGETQMMQHFNGDNTLKSRFMTPFNGSLTVGMDYKKNFKNGSISIFPGPLSYKMSYVAVKDLASKYGIEKGRIRNDIGSKLQVDFNYKITKNISYRTRFYYYTPYDYVQMDWENTINFQVSKYI
;
A
#
# COMPACT_ATOMS: atom_id res chain seq x y z
N ASP A 1 -17.15 20.34 -23.34
CA ASP A 1 -18.07 19.20 -23.29
C ASP A 1 -19.38 19.47 -22.57
N LEU A 2 -19.60 20.69 -22.08
CA LEU A 2 -20.90 21.15 -21.57
C LEU A 2 -21.96 21.20 -22.69
N ARG A 3 -21.57 21.42 -23.93
CA ARG A 3 -22.50 21.43 -25.09
C ARG A 3 -23.07 20.04 -25.38
N LEU A 4 -22.29 19.00 -25.29
CA LEU A 4 -22.73 17.62 -25.49
C LEU A 4 -23.70 17.15 -24.39
N ILE A 5 -23.48 17.57 -23.14
CA ILE A 5 -24.37 17.27 -22.01
C ILE A 5 -25.72 17.96 -22.20
N ASN A 6 -25.73 19.23 -22.59
CA ASN A 6 -26.95 19.99 -22.85
C ASN A 6 -27.73 19.45 -24.06
N GLU A 7 -27.07 18.94 -25.09
CA GLU A 7 -27.73 18.31 -26.25
C GLU A 7 -28.34 16.95 -25.86
N LEU A 8 -27.65 16.12 -25.06
CA LEU A 8 -28.16 14.87 -24.54
C LEU A 8 -29.39 15.07 -23.65
N ASP A 9 -29.32 16.04 -22.74
CA ASP A 9 -30.44 16.37 -21.86
C ASP A 9 -31.65 16.87 -22.65
N ARG A 10 -31.45 17.63 -23.71
CA ARG A 10 -32.49 18.12 -24.60
C ARG A 10 -33.14 16.98 -25.41
N ILE A 11 -32.34 16.01 -25.89
CA ILE A 11 -32.83 14.84 -26.61
C ILE A 11 -33.63 13.93 -25.67
N LEU A 12 -33.11 13.66 -24.46
CA LEU A 12 -33.79 12.89 -23.44
C LEU A 12 -35.11 13.53 -23.04
N LEU A 13 -35.14 14.82 -22.78
CA LEU A 13 -36.36 15.57 -22.43
C LEU A 13 -37.36 15.50 -23.57
N SER A 14 -36.95 15.69 -24.83
CA SER A 14 -37.88 15.60 -25.98
C SER A 14 -38.44 14.19 -26.18
N THR A 15 -37.64 13.15 -25.90
CA THR A 15 -38.08 11.75 -25.96
C THR A 15 -39.09 11.41 -24.86
N TYR A 16 -38.87 11.90 -23.64
CA TYR A 16 -39.81 11.71 -22.53
C TYR A 16 -41.14 12.46 -22.73
N LEU A 17 -41.10 13.64 -23.34
CA LEU A 17 -42.32 14.38 -23.66
C LEU A 17 -43.11 13.75 -24.82
N ALA A 18 -42.42 13.10 -25.78
CA ALA A 18 -43.05 12.44 -26.92
C ALA A 18 -43.66 11.06 -26.58
N THR A 19 -43.15 10.38 -25.56
CA THR A 19 -43.61 9.03 -25.16
C THR A 19 -43.73 8.90 -23.64
N PRO A 20 -44.67 9.62 -23.00
CA PRO A 20 -44.80 9.64 -21.54
C PRO A 20 -45.14 8.26 -20.94
N GLU A 21 -45.78 7.37 -21.72
CA GLU A 21 -46.12 6.01 -21.30
C GLU A 21 -44.90 5.10 -21.12
N LYS A 22 -43.74 5.45 -21.69
CA LYS A 22 -42.49 4.70 -21.52
C LYS A 22 -41.66 5.16 -20.33
N VAL A 23 -42.07 6.24 -19.67
CA VAL A 23 -41.43 6.72 -18.45
C VAL A 23 -41.84 5.88 -17.27
N ILE A 24 -41.01 4.91 -16.89
CA ILE A 24 -41.30 3.96 -15.80
C ILE A 24 -41.26 4.65 -14.45
N MET A 25 -40.45 5.70 -14.28
CA MET A 25 -40.27 6.39 -13.01
C MET A 25 -40.09 7.90 -13.23
N THR A 26 -41.01 8.70 -12.66
CA THR A 26 -40.85 10.16 -12.61
C THR A 26 -40.17 10.57 -11.31
N GLU A 27 -39.66 11.80 -11.24
CA GLU A 27 -39.01 12.34 -10.04
C GLU A 27 -39.97 12.31 -8.82
N ASP A 28 -41.26 12.58 -9.05
CA ASP A 28 -42.27 12.51 -7.99
C ASP A 28 -42.54 11.09 -7.51
N LYS A 29 -42.51 10.09 -8.40
CA LYS A 29 -42.60 8.68 -8.02
C LYS A 29 -41.33 8.21 -7.30
N LEU A 30 -40.14 8.70 -7.69
CA LEU A 30 -38.91 8.41 -7.03
C LEU A 30 -38.90 9.02 -5.61
N LYS A 31 -39.36 10.24 -5.45
CA LYS A 31 -39.53 10.90 -4.13
C LYS A 31 -40.53 10.18 -3.24
N ALA A 32 -41.58 9.61 -3.81
CA ALA A 32 -42.59 8.86 -3.08
C ALA A 32 -42.13 7.43 -2.67
N SER A 33 -41.18 6.84 -3.37
CA SER A 33 -40.67 5.46 -3.12
C SER A 33 -39.50 5.37 -2.16
N GLN A 34 -38.87 6.49 -1.79
CA GLN A 34 -37.69 6.48 -0.90
C GLN A 34 -38.06 6.83 0.54
N SER A 35 -38.59 5.87 1.28
CA SER A 35 -38.44 5.84 2.74
C SER A 35 -37.37 4.81 3.12
N LEU A 36 -36.10 5.17 2.97
CA LEU A 36 -35.03 4.39 3.56
C LEU A 36 -34.85 4.83 5.02
N SER A 37 -35.20 3.96 5.97
CA SER A 37 -34.94 4.18 7.39
C SER A 37 -33.45 4.22 7.70
N GLU A 38 -33.02 5.15 8.55
CA GLU A 38 -31.63 5.38 8.98
C GLU A 38 -30.93 4.14 9.59
N GLU A 39 -31.67 3.10 9.95
CA GLU A 39 -31.10 1.90 10.58
C GLU A 39 -30.36 0.97 9.61
N THR A 40 -30.59 1.09 8.31
CA THR A 40 -29.95 0.19 7.31
C THR A 40 -28.51 0.61 6.93
N ILE A 41 -28.05 1.77 7.39
CA ILE A 41 -26.77 2.35 6.94
C ILE A 41 -25.59 2.01 7.87
N LYS A 42 -25.82 1.41 9.04
CA LYS A 42 -24.76 1.18 10.04
C LYS A 42 -23.95 -0.10 9.90
N SER A 43 -24.17 -0.95 8.91
CA SER A 43 -23.50 -2.25 8.83
C SER A 43 -22.94 -2.64 7.47
N THR A 44 -22.25 -1.76 6.74
CA THR A 44 -21.57 -2.23 5.53
C THR A 44 -20.19 -1.60 5.36
N THR A 45 -19.26 -2.07 6.17
CA THR A 45 -17.85 -2.15 5.81
C THR A 45 -17.67 -3.49 5.08
N GLY A 46 -17.75 -3.48 3.75
CA GLY A 46 -17.46 -4.66 2.94
C GLY A 46 -18.44 -4.77 1.76
N ASN A 47 -17.87 -4.68 0.56
CA ASN A 47 -18.49 -5.00 -0.74
C ASN A 47 -19.99 -4.71 -0.84
N ALA A 48 -20.33 -3.55 -1.37
CA ALA A 48 -21.71 -3.21 -1.68
C ALA A 48 -22.24 -4.09 -2.82
N GLN A 49 -22.90 -5.17 -2.46
CA GLN A 49 -23.81 -5.87 -3.31
C GLN A 49 -25.18 -5.24 -3.07
N PHE A 50 -25.74 -4.57 -4.08
CA PHE A 50 -27.05 -3.99 -4.00
C PHE A 50 -28.09 -5.12 -4.08
N ASP A 51 -28.64 -5.54 -2.92
CA ASP A 51 -29.89 -6.28 -2.89
C ASP A 51 -31.04 -5.27 -2.99
N VAL A 52 -31.70 -5.25 -4.13
CA VAL A 52 -32.94 -4.52 -4.31
C VAL A 52 -34.06 -5.38 -3.67
N PRO A 53 -34.73 -4.91 -2.61
CA PRO A 53 -35.85 -5.65 -2.04
C PRO A 53 -37.00 -5.70 -3.06
N SER A 54 -37.40 -6.90 -3.46
CA SER A 54 -38.53 -7.14 -4.38
C SER A 54 -39.90 -7.03 -3.70
N THR A 55 -40.07 -6.18 -2.71
CA THR A 55 -41.35 -5.96 -2.08
C THR A 55 -41.88 -4.57 -2.44
N ILE A 56 -42.72 -4.52 -3.48
CA ILE A 56 -43.50 -3.33 -3.82
C ILE A 56 -44.51 -3.15 -2.73
N ALA A 57 -44.40 -2.08 -1.97
CA ALA A 57 -45.33 -1.71 -0.93
C ALA A 57 -46.69 -1.30 -1.52
N THR A 58 -47.75 -1.76 -0.90
CA THR A 58 -49.11 -1.38 -1.11
C THR A 58 -49.34 0.15 -1.10
N PRO A 59 -50.27 0.69 -1.90
CA PRO A 59 -50.51 2.12 -1.99
C PRO A 59 -51.01 2.68 -0.66
N ILE A 60 -50.30 3.66 -0.12
CA ILE A 60 -50.71 4.42 1.06
C ILE A 60 -51.81 5.39 0.63
N THR A 61 -52.99 5.24 1.21
CA THR A 61 -54.14 6.16 1.06
C THR A 61 -53.77 7.52 1.66
N SER A 62 -53.99 8.55 0.88
CA SER A 62 -53.70 9.95 1.16
C SER A 62 -54.50 10.48 2.34
N SER A 63 -53.91 10.79 3.47
CA SER A 63 -54.24 11.93 4.32
C SER A 63 -53.24 12.15 5.45
N GLU A 64 -52.03 12.55 5.08
CA GLU A 64 -51.17 13.37 5.92
C GLU A 64 -50.10 13.99 5.01
N LYS A 65 -50.17 15.32 4.86
CA LYS A 65 -49.07 16.09 4.28
C LYS A 65 -47.89 16.02 5.26
N ALA A 66 -47.13 14.92 5.21
CA ALA A 66 -45.80 14.91 5.71
C ALA A 66 -44.95 15.60 4.63
N GLU A 67 -44.36 16.73 4.92
CA GLU A 67 -43.26 17.30 4.16
C GLU A 67 -42.13 16.27 4.18
N LEU A 68 -42.10 15.41 3.17
CA LEU A 68 -40.95 14.53 2.89
C LEU A 68 -39.80 15.42 2.47
N VAL A 69 -39.01 15.87 3.43
CA VAL A 69 -37.69 16.43 3.17
C VAL A 69 -36.85 15.29 2.62
N THR A 70 -36.76 15.21 1.31
CA THR A 70 -35.87 14.29 0.63
C THR A 70 -34.44 14.71 0.93
N GLN A 71 -33.85 14.18 2.00
CA GLN A 71 -32.45 14.34 2.23
C GLN A 71 -31.71 13.52 1.16
N MET A 72 -31.18 14.19 0.18
CA MET A 72 -30.21 13.59 -0.76
C MET A 72 -28.99 13.18 0.04
N VAL A 73 -28.85 11.89 0.34
CA VAL A 73 -27.63 11.33 0.93
C VAL A 73 -26.56 11.33 -0.16
N VAL A 74 -25.81 12.41 -0.24
CA VAL A 74 -24.62 12.47 -1.10
C VAL A 74 -23.56 11.60 -0.44
N GLN A 75 -23.42 10.36 -0.90
CA GLN A 75 -22.29 9.51 -0.50
C GLN A 75 -20.99 10.18 -0.96
N LYS A 76 -20.23 10.68 -0.01
CA LYS A 76 -18.89 11.20 -0.32
C LYS A 76 -18.03 10.06 -0.86
N PRO A 77 -17.41 10.21 -2.04
CA PRO A 77 -16.60 9.15 -2.61
C PRO A 77 -15.44 8.82 -1.66
N ASN A 78 -15.30 7.55 -1.33
CA ASN A 78 -14.16 7.09 -0.56
C ASN A 78 -12.94 6.96 -1.48
N PHE A 79 -11.96 7.83 -1.28
CA PHE A 79 -10.71 7.82 -2.05
C PHE A 79 -9.61 6.95 -1.43
N TRP A 80 -9.89 6.33 -0.29
CA TRP A 80 -8.97 5.42 0.37
C TRP A 80 -9.15 3.99 -0.12
N LYS A 81 -8.01 3.32 -0.32
CA LYS A 81 -7.94 1.89 -0.55
C LYS A 81 -7.00 1.28 0.46
N THR A 82 -7.47 0.31 1.20
CA THR A 82 -6.68 -0.46 2.17
C THR A 82 -6.43 -1.85 1.62
N LEU A 83 -5.24 -2.37 1.87
CA LEU A 83 -4.84 -3.73 1.51
C LEU A 83 -4.04 -4.32 2.67
N GLY A 84 -4.33 -5.55 3.04
CA GLY A 84 -3.57 -6.33 4.00
C GLY A 84 -3.11 -7.64 3.37
N ASN A 85 -1.85 -7.98 3.58
CA ASN A 85 -1.29 -9.27 3.21
C ASN A 85 -0.51 -9.81 4.41
N PHE A 86 -0.76 -11.07 4.74
CA PHE A 86 0.00 -11.81 5.74
C PHE A 86 0.39 -13.15 5.13
N SER A 87 1.65 -13.54 5.30
CA SER A 87 2.13 -14.85 4.88
C SER A 87 3.10 -15.42 5.89
N THR A 88 3.03 -16.72 6.10
CA THR A 88 4.00 -17.48 6.90
C THR A 88 4.53 -18.62 6.04
N GLN A 89 5.83 -18.72 5.98
CA GLN A 89 6.55 -19.78 5.30
C GLN A 89 7.28 -20.61 6.35
N LEU A 90 7.03 -21.91 6.35
CA LEU A 90 7.75 -22.91 7.13
C LEU A 90 8.63 -23.72 6.16
N THR A 91 9.90 -23.84 6.47
CA THR A 91 10.85 -24.68 5.74
C THR A 91 11.55 -25.59 6.73
N GLU A 92 11.51 -26.89 6.47
CA GLU A 92 12.20 -27.90 7.25
C GLU A 92 13.15 -28.67 6.35
N SER A 93 14.35 -28.91 6.85
CA SER A 93 15.36 -29.75 6.19
C SER A 93 15.76 -30.86 7.13
N PHE A 94 15.57 -32.10 6.69
CA PHE A 94 15.93 -33.29 7.43
C PHE A 94 16.91 -34.14 6.64
N PHE A 95 18.03 -34.50 7.27
CA PHE A 95 19.06 -35.36 6.71
C PHE A 95 19.20 -36.61 7.59
N SER A 96 19.15 -37.76 6.98
CA SER A 96 19.37 -39.02 7.71
C SER A 96 20.86 -39.17 8.07
N PRO A 97 21.22 -39.88 9.15
CA PRO A 97 22.61 -40.06 9.58
C PRO A 97 23.53 -40.72 8.53
N ASN A 98 22.95 -41.44 7.59
CA ASN A 98 23.71 -42.12 6.51
C ASN A 98 23.75 -41.33 5.21
N TRP A 99 23.32 -40.05 5.19
CA TRP A 99 23.42 -39.17 4.04
C TRP A 99 24.89 -38.82 3.76
N TYR A 100 25.40 -39.21 2.60
CA TYR A 100 26.84 -39.17 2.26
C TYR A 100 27.44 -37.75 2.17
N GLN A 101 26.62 -36.73 1.94
CA GLN A 101 27.08 -35.35 1.85
C GLN A 101 27.04 -34.61 3.20
N GLY A 102 26.56 -35.26 4.27
CA GLY A 102 26.30 -34.59 5.51
C GLY A 102 25.12 -33.62 5.39
N GLY A 103 24.86 -32.87 6.46
CA GLY A 103 23.80 -31.87 6.52
C GLY A 103 23.41 -31.61 7.95
N THR A 104 22.83 -30.45 8.20
CA THR A 104 22.29 -30.09 9.52
C THR A 104 20.77 -29.98 9.41
N ASN A 105 20.09 -30.75 10.26
CA ASN A 105 18.63 -30.68 10.33
C ASN A 105 18.24 -29.31 10.88
N ASN A 106 17.38 -28.60 10.17
CA ASN A 106 16.97 -27.28 10.59
C ASN A 106 15.49 -27.01 10.28
N ILE A 107 14.94 -26.10 11.06
CA ILE A 107 13.59 -25.54 10.86
C ILE A 107 13.76 -24.05 10.69
N ASN A 108 13.12 -23.47 9.69
CA ASN A 108 13.08 -22.05 9.44
C ASN A 108 11.63 -21.59 9.27
N VAL A 109 11.25 -20.55 10.01
CA VAL A 109 9.94 -19.91 9.94
C VAL A 109 10.13 -18.45 9.56
N LEU A 110 9.45 -18.00 8.53
CA LEU A 110 9.43 -16.60 8.10
C LEU A 110 7.99 -16.11 8.02
N SER A 111 7.66 -15.13 8.84
CA SER A 111 6.36 -14.43 8.79
C SER A 111 6.54 -13.03 8.25
N THR A 112 5.70 -12.67 7.29
CA THR A 112 5.67 -11.33 6.69
C THR A 112 4.27 -10.76 6.75
N MET A 113 4.17 -9.49 7.14
CA MET A 113 2.93 -8.73 7.15
C MET A 113 3.15 -7.44 6.35
N ARG A 114 2.19 -7.13 5.49
CA ARG A 114 2.16 -5.87 4.73
C ARG A 114 0.78 -5.28 4.79
N LEU A 115 0.70 -4.06 5.29
CA LEU A 115 -0.52 -3.27 5.34
C LEU A 115 -0.32 -2.01 4.49
N GLU A 116 -1.31 -1.69 3.69
CA GLU A 116 -1.31 -0.49 2.84
C GLU A 116 -2.59 0.32 3.06
N ALA A 117 -2.44 1.63 3.11
CA ALA A 117 -3.54 2.57 3.13
C ALA A 117 -3.22 3.68 2.12
N ASN A 118 -3.86 3.61 0.95
CA ASN A 118 -3.54 4.46 -0.19
C ASN A 118 -4.72 5.38 -0.48
N TYR A 119 -4.48 6.67 -0.46
CA TYR A 119 -5.44 7.72 -0.83
C TYR A 119 -5.16 8.21 -2.24
N ASN A 120 -6.20 8.30 -3.08
CA ASN A 120 -6.07 8.86 -4.41
C ASN A 120 -7.37 9.56 -4.82
N ASN A 121 -7.37 10.90 -4.82
CA ASN A 121 -8.53 11.69 -5.24
C ASN A 121 -8.72 11.76 -6.76
N LYS A 122 -7.89 11.03 -7.54
CA LYS A 122 -7.90 10.97 -9.02
C LYS A 122 -7.71 12.33 -9.70
N LYS A 123 -7.49 13.42 -8.95
CA LYS A 123 -7.27 14.77 -9.45
C LYS A 123 -5.81 15.19 -9.32
N LYS A 124 -5.38 15.53 -8.10
CA LYS A 124 -4.07 16.12 -7.85
C LYS A 124 -3.25 15.40 -6.80
N THR A 125 -3.87 14.63 -5.90
CA THR A 125 -3.22 14.10 -4.70
C THR A 125 -3.27 12.57 -4.69
N GLN A 126 -2.12 11.95 -4.50
CA GLN A 126 -1.95 10.55 -4.21
C GLN A 126 -1.06 10.43 -2.97
N TRP A 127 -1.51 9.69 -1.97
CA TRP A 127 -0.79 9.46 -0.74
C TRP A 127 -0.77 7.97 -0.43
N ASP A 128 0.41 7.38 -0.54
CA ASP A 128 0.63 5.96 -0.40
C ASP A 128 1.33 5.69 0.94
N ASN A 129 0.69 4.90 1.80
CA ASN A 129 1.23 4.50 3.09
C ASN A 129 1.36 2.99 3.12
N LYS A 130 2.51 2.50 3.61
CA LYS A 130 2.82 1.09 3.68
C LYS A 130 3.55 0.77 4.99
N LEU A 131 3.02 -0.21 5.71
CA LEU A 131 3.67 -0.83 6.87
C LEU A 131 4.08 -2.25 6.50
N GLU A 132 5.34 -2.56 6.67
CA GLU A 132 5.91 -3.89 6.45
C GLU A 132 6.54 -4.39 7.74
N ALA A 133 6.19 -5.61 8.14
CA ALA A 133 6.83 -6.31 9.24
C ALA A 133 7.31 -7.67 8.74
N ARG A 134 8.54 -8.04 9.10
CA ARG A 134 9.12 -9.36 8.83
C ARG A 134 9.74 -9.89 10.09
N ILE A 135 9.38 -11.13 10.45
CA ILE A 135 9.94 -11.85 11.58
C ILE A 135 10.32 -13.24 11.08
N GLY A 136 11.57 -13.61 11.25
CA GLY A 136 12.07 -14.90 10.87
C GLY A 136 12.92 -15.53 11.97
N PHE A 137 12.74 -16.82 12.16
CA PHE A 137 13.49 -17.63 13.08
C PHE A 137 14.01 -18.87 12.37
N TYR A 138 15.21 -19.28 12.71
CA TYR A 138 15.71 -20.57 12.33
C TYR A 138 16.35 -21.28 13.52
N GLN A 139 16.29 -22.59 13.50
CA GLN A 139 16.89 -23.44 14.51
C GLN A 139 17.50 -24.66 13.83
N ASN A 140 18.79 -24.91 14.06
CA ASN A 140 19.38 -26.23 13.81
C ASN A 140 19.01 -27.13 14.98
N ILE A 141 18.74 -28.41 14.72
CA ILE A 141 18.41 -29.36 15.79
C ILE A 141 19.61 -29.50 16.72
N GLY A 142 19.42 -29.16 18.00
CA GLY A 142 20.47 -29.15 19.02
C GLY A 142 21.01 -27.76 19.34
N ASP A 143 20.72 -26.75 18.53
CA ASP A 143 21.14 -25.36 18.77
C ASP A 143 19.99 -24.51 19.33
N GLU A 144 20.31 -23.32 19.81
CA GLU A 144 19.34 -22.33 20.21
C GLU A 144 18.62 -21.71 19.00
N ILE A 145 17.37 -21.26 19.23
CA ILE A 145 16.61 -20.54 18.19
C ILE A 145 17.29 -19.21 17.91
N GLN A 146 17.56 -18.95 16.64
CA GLN A 146 18.16 -17.71 16.16
C GLN A 146 17.18 -16.96 15.27
N SER A 147 17.21 -15.62 15.34
CA SER A 147 16.45 -14.78 14.42
C SER A 147 17.30 -14.47 13.20
N ASN A 148 16.75 -14.71 12.02
CA ASN A 148 17.39 -14.40 10.72
C ASN A 148 16.73 -13.22 10.00
N GLN A 149 15.54 -12.81 10.43
CA GLN A 149 14.80 -11.67 9.90
C GLN A 149 14.10 -10.92 11.05
N ASP A 150 14.31 -9.63 11.14
CA ASP A 150 13.59 -8.77 12.08
C ASP A 150 13.56 -7.34 11.51
N MET A 151 12.40 -6.93 11.02
CA MET A 151 12.24 -5.64 10.39
C MET A 151 10.82 -5.12 10.56
N LEU A 152 10.70 -3.89 11.01
CA LEU A 152 9.48 -3.10 10.98
C LEU A 152 9.76 -1.82 10.18
N ARG A 153 9.09 -1.65 9.03
CA ARG A 153 9.28 -0.51 8.13
C ARG A 153 7.94 0.18 7.87
N LEU A 154 7.92 1.48 8.08
CA LEU A 154 6.83 2.36 7.68
C LEU A 154 7.31 3.25 6.54
N THR A 155 6.58 3.30 5.46
CA THR A 155 6.83 4.20 4.32
C THR A 155 5.57 5.02 4.06
N SER A 156 5.72 6.33 3.93
CA SER A 156 4.65 7.26 3.58
C SER A 156 5.12 8.15 2.44
N LYS A 157 4.42 8.12 1.31
CA LYS A 157 4.79 8.85 0.09
C LYS A 157 3.62 9.69 -0.41
N LEU A 158 3.75 11.00 -0.28
CA LEU A 158 2.79 11.98 -0.76
C LEU A 158 3.22 12.49 -2.14
N ASN A 159 2.34 12.35 -3.14
CA ASN A 159 2.54 12.82 -4.50
C ASN A 159 1.48 13.87 -4.83
N LEU A 160 1.91 15.04 -5.28
CA LEU A 160 1.07 16.12 -5.77
C LEU A 160 1.32 16.30 -7.26
N LYS A 161 0.30 16.08 -8.08
CA LYS A 161 0.40 16.19 -9.55
C LYS A 161 0.90 17.58 -9.96
N ALA A 162 2.01 17.62 -10.69
CA ALA A 162 2.58 18.83 -11.25
C ALA A 162 2.21 18.97 -12.74
N ILE A 163 3.04 18.51 -13.65
CA ILE A 163 2.87 18.65 -15.09
C ILE A 163 2.98 17.26 -15.76
N ARG A 164 2.01 16.90 -16.60
CA ARG A 164 2.00 15.61 -17.33
C ARG A 164 2.19 14.41 -16.40
N ASN A 165 3.36 13.78 -16.45
CA ASN A 165 3.74 12.58 -15.70
C ASN A 165 4.59 12.87 -14.45
N TRP A 166 4.88 14.14 -14.16
CA TRP A 166 5.65 14.58 -13.02
C TRP A 166 4.77 14.92 -11.83
N ASN A 167 5.22 14.55 -10.65
CA ASN A 167 4.58 14.85 -9.37
C ASN A 167 5.62 15.46 -8.43
N TYR A 168 5.25 16.49 -7.67
CA TYR A 168 6.00 16.86 -6.48
C TYR A 168 5.81 15.79 -5.43
N THR A 169 6.90 15.31 -4.85
CA THR A 169 6.88 14.14 -3.99
C THR A 169 7.63 14.39 -2.69
N ILE A 170 6.99 14.03 -1.59
CA ILE A 170 7.61 13.95 -0.26
C ILE A 170 7.48 12.49 0.16
N GLU A 171 8.61 11.86 0.52
CA GLU A 171 8.65 10.50 1.02
C GLU A 171 9.32 10.47 2.39
N ALA A 172 8.63 9.89 3.37
CA ALA A 172 9.14 9.58 4.69
C ALA A 172 9.20 8.07 4.88
N GLN A 173 10.31 7.58 5.41
CA GLN A 173 10.50 6.16 5.74
C GLN A 173 11.13 6.05 7.12
N GLY A 174 10.61 5.12 7.92
CA GLY A 174 11.20 4.72 9.19
C GLY A 174 11.34 3.21 9.23
N GLU A 175 12.48 2.72 9.70
CA GLU A 175 12.79 1.31 9.83
C GLU A 175 13.46 1.01 11.15
N THR A 176 13.02 -0.03 11.82
CA THR A 176 13.62 -0.52 13.07
C THR A 176 13.44 -2.03 13.19
N GLN A 177 14.09 -2.61 14.17
CA GLN A 177 13.87 -3.98 14.61
C GLN A 177 12.82 -4.04 15.71
N MET A 178 12.10 -5.15 15.81
CA MET A 178 11.03 -5.35 16.80
C MET A 178 11.54 -6.08 18.03
N MET A 179 12.49 -6.99 17.84
CA MET A 179 12.94 -7.94 18.87
C MET A 179 14.33 -7.59 19.38
N GLN A 180 14.65 -8.15 20.53
CA GLN A 180 16.01 -8.12 21.06
C GLN A 180 16.82 -9.26 20.46
N HIS A 181 18.04 -8.95 20.03
CA HIS A 181 19.01 -9.91 19.52
C HIS A 181 20.28 -9.80 20.34
N PHE A 182 20.89 -10.96 20.63
CA PHE A 182 22.13 -11.07 21.35
C PHE A 182 23.20 -11.68 20.43
N ASN A 183 24.46 -11.36 20.67
CA ASN A 183 25.59 -12.04 20.08
C ASN A 183 25.82 -13.38 20.80
N GLY A 184 26.68 -14.25 20.26
CA GLY A 184 27.04 -15.52 20.89
C GLY A 184 27.73 -15.40 22.27
N ASP A 185 28.20 -14.21 22.61
CA ASP A 185 28.76 -13.85 23.94
C ASP A 185 27.72 -13.24 24.90
N ASN A 186 26.44 -13.37 24.59
CA ASN A 186 25.31 -12.78 25.33
C ASN A 186 25.31 -11.24 25.42
N THR A 187 26.15 -10.55 24.63
CA THR A 187 26.08 -9.10 24.54
C THR A 187 24.92 -8.68 23.64
N LEU A 188 24.24 -7.59 23.99
CA LEU A 188 23.12 -7.07 23.21
C LEU A 188 23.60 -6.65 21.81
N LYS A 189 22.99 -7.22 20.77
CA LYS A 189 23.26 -6.90 19.37
C LYS A 189 22.38 -5.79 18.85
N SER A 190 21.06 -5.90 19.08
CA SER A 190 20.04 -4.97 18.63
C SER A 190 18.76 -5.15 19.44
N ARG A 191 17.89 -4.14 19.40
CA ARG A 191 16.54 -4.21 19.97
C ARG A 191 15.66 -3.14 19.32
N PHE A 192 14.40 -3.06 19.73
CA PHE A 192 13.50 -2.00 19.29
C PHE A 192 14.14 -0.61 19.41
N MET A 193 14.08 0.19 18.35
CA MET A 193 14.75 1.50 18.24
C MET A 193 16.29 1.48 18.39
N THR A 194 16.91 0.32 18.16
CA THR A 194 18.37 0.18 18.16
C THR A 194 18.81 -0.84 17.09
N PRO A 195 19.07 -0.40 15.83
CA PRO A 195 18.93 0.96 15.32
C PRO A 195 17.50 1.32 14.91
N PHE A 196 17.20 2.60 14.87
CA PHE A 196 16.12 3.18 14.08
C PHE A 196 16.72 3.99 12.96
N ASN A 197 16.32 3.71 11.71
CA ASN A 197 16.75 4.45 10.52
C ASN A 197 15.55 5.20 9.94
N GLY A 198 15.59 6.50 10.00
CA GLY A 198 14.60 7.40 9.41
C GLY A 198 15.12 8.07 8.16
N SER A 199 14.27 8.35 7.19
CA SER A 199 14.60 9.19 6.04
C SER A 199 13.42 10.07 5.63
N LEU A 200 13.73 11.29 5.20
CA LEU A 200 12.78 12.23 4.62
C LEU A 200 13.37 12.75 3.30
N THR A 201 12.69 12.51 2.19
CA THR A 201 13.16 12.91 0.86
C THR A 201 12.12 13.79 0.19
N VAL A 202 12.57 14.91 -0.36
CA VAL A 202 11.76 15.83 -1.16
C VAL A 202 12.32 15.86 -2.58
N GLY A 203 11.43 15.73 -3.56
CA GLY A 203 11.84 15.70 -4.96
C GLY A 203 10.66 15.67 -5.91
N MET A 204 10.91 15.18 -7.11
CA MET A 204 9.89 15.00 -8.13
C MET A 204 9.85 13.55 -8.58
N ASP A 205 8.67 12.97 -8.73
CA ASP A 205 8.47 11.60 -9.19
C ASP A 205 7.88 11.61 -10.60
N TYR A 206 8.61 11.07 -11.55
CA TYR A 206 8.13 10.84 -12.92
C TYR A 206 7.52 9.46 -13.00
N LYS A 207 6.23 9.36 -13.31
CA LYS A 207 5.51 8.09 -13.45
C LYS A 207 4.91 7.99 -14.85
N LYS A 208 5.23 6.91 -15.56
CA LYS A 208 4.64 6.61 -16.86
C LYS A 208 4.22 5.15 -16.93
N ASN A 209 2.95 4.94 -17.25
CA ASN A 209 2.41 3.64 -17.59
C ASN A 209 2.37 3.51 -19.11
N PHE A 210 2.71 2.32 -19.60
CA PHE A 210 2.61 1.95 -21.02
C PHE A 210 1.96 0.56 -21.12
N LYS A 211 1.63 0.11 -22.32
CA LYS A 211 0.81 -1.09 -22.57
C LYS A 211 1.26 -2.33 -21.77
N ASN A 212 2.57 -2.53 -21.66
CA ASN A 212 3.13 -3.73 -21.04
C ASN A 212 3.89 -3.47 -19.74
N GLY A 213 3.83 -2.27 -19.17
CA GLY A 213 4.60 -1.99 -17.98
C GLY A 213 4.48 -0.57 -17.44
N SER A 214 5.38 -0.25 -16.53
CA SER A 214 5.46 1.06 -15.89
C SER A 214 6.89 1.40 -15.51
N ILE A 215 7.19 2.68 -15.53
CA ILE A 215 8.43 3.24 -15.02
C ILE A 215 8.12 4.36 -14.03
N SER A 216 8.86 4.38 -12.92
CA SER A 216 8.88 5.47 -11.94
C SER A 216 10.32 5.89 -11.72
N ILE A 217 10.62 7.18 -11.83
CA ILE A 217 11.94 7.75 -11.59
C ILE A 217 11.76 8.85 -10.55
N PHE A 218 12.35 8.67 -9.39
CA PHE A 218 12.26 9.60 -8.27
C PHE A 218 13.63 10.20 -7.92
N PRO A 219 14.04 11.28 -8.60
CA PRO A 219 15.14 12.11 -8.13
C PRO A 219 14.69 12.92 -6.91
N GLY A 220 15.38 12.72 -5.80
CA GLY A 220 15.22 13.44 -4.54
C GLY A 220 16.49 14.24 -4.24
N PRO A 221 16.63 15.47 -4.76
CA PRO A 221 17.83 16.28 -4.55
C PRO A 221 18.06 16.64 -3.08
N LEU A 222 17.00 16.66 -2.28
CA LEU A 222 17.08 16.86 -0.84
C LEU A 222 16.58 15.60 -0.12
N SER A 223 17.52 14.87 0.45
CA SER A 223 17.25 13.67 1.24
C SER A 223 17.98 13.74 2.57
N TYR A 224 17.21 13.76 3.64
CA TYR A 224 17.71 13.68 5.01
C TYR A 224 17.61 12.25 5.51
N LYS A 225 18.68 11.72 6.09
CA LYS A 225 18.69 10.44 6.79
C LYS A 225 19.08 10.64 8.24
N MET A 226 18.44 9.89 9.12
CA MET A 226 18.72 9.86 10.55
C MET A 226 18.87 8.41 10.99
N SER A 227 19.99 8.11 11.67
CA SER A 227 20.17 6.85 12.39
C SER A 227 20.17 7.15 13.89
N TYR A 228 19.31 6.47 14.63
CA TYR A 228 19.15 6.63 16.07
C TYR A 228 19.35 5.30 16.77
N VAL A 229 19.98 5.31 17.95
CA VAL A 229 20.10 4.15 18.83
C VAL A 229 19.62 4.50 20.25
N ALA A 230 18.68 3.70 20.76
CA ALA A 230 18.18 3.88 22.12
C ALA A 230 19.22 3.44 23.17
N VAL A 231 20.12 2.51 22.84
CA VAL A 231 21.19 2.02 23.70
C VAL A 231 22.50 2.67 23.30
N LYS A 232 23.03 3.56 24.17
CA LYS A 232 24.22 4.35 23.87
C LYS A 232 25.47 3.50 23.61
N ASP A 233 25.62 2.39 24.31
CA ASP A 233 26.79 1.49 24.20
C ASP A 233 26.89 0.81 22.83
N LEU A 234 25.78 0.75 22.09
CA LEU A 234 25.72 0.23 20.73
C LEU A 234 25.93 1.30 19.66
N ALA A 235 26.08 2.59 20.04
CA ALA A 235 26.17 3.69 19.10
C ALA A 235 27.33 3.54 18.11
N SER A 236 28.51 3.20 18.60
CA SER A 236 29.72 3.00 17.79
C SER A 236 29.57 1.87 16.76
N LYS A 237 28.84 0.80 17.12
CA LYS A 237 28.57 -0.33 16.22
C LYS A 237 27.73 0.08 15.00
N TYR A 238 26.87 1.08 15.16
CA TYR A 238 26.02 1.62 14.09
C TYR A 238 26.59 2.89 13.45
N GLY A 239 27.88 3.16 13.61
CA GLY A 239 28.57 4.29 12.99
C GLY A 239 28.19 5.64 13.58
N ILE A 240 27.75 5.67 14.85
CA ILE A 240 27.45 6.90 15.60
C ILE A 240 28.60 7.17 16.56
N GLU A 241 29.48 8.08 16.19
CA GLU A 241 30.69 8.37 16.98
C GLU A 241 30.39 9.16 18.25
N LYS A 242 29.41 10.06 18.21
CA LYS A 242 29.03 10.90 19.33
C LYS A 242 27.52 10.89 19.57
N GLY A 243 27.11 10.63 20.81
CA GLY A 243 25.70 10.67 21.20
C GLY A 243 24.92 9.41 20.81
N ARG A 244 23.71 9.58 20.31
CA ARG A 244 22.75 8.53 19.92
C ARG A 244 22.17 8.72 18.54
N ILE A 245 22.52 9.78 17.85
CA ILE A 245 21.95 10.18 16.56
C ILE A 245 23.07 10.51 15.60
N ARG A 246 22.94 10.01 14.38
CA ARG A 246 23.71 10.41 13.21
C ARG A 246 22.74 10.98 12.18
N ASN A 247 23.08 12.13 11.62
CA ASN A 247 22.28 12.83 10.62
C ASN A 247 23.11 13.01 9.36
N ASP A 248 22.55 12.63 8.22
CA ASP A 248 23.15 12.78 6.92
C ASP A 248 22.19 13.53 5.99
N ILE A 249 22.67 14.56 5.31
CA ILE A 249 21.92 15.28 4.27
C ILE A 249 22.58 15.00 2.95
N GLY A 250 21.78 14.63 1.95
CA GLY A 250 22.31 14.23 0.66
C GLY A 250 21.26 14.20 -0.44
N SER A 251 21.54 13.43 -1.49
CA SER A 251 20.66 13.24 -2.63
C SER A 251 20.32 11.77 -2.83
N LYS A 252 19.09 11.51 -3.27
CA LYS A 252 18.55 10.17 -3.56
C LYS A 252 18.11 10.09 -5.01
N LEU A 253 18.34 8.95 -5.65
CA LEU A 253 17.72 8.57 -6.91
C LEU A 253 17.13 7.17 -6.77
N GLN A 254 15.85 7.03 -7.08
CA GLN A 254 15.22 5.72 -7.16
C GLN A 254 14.56 5.54 -8.52
N VAL A 255 14.80 4.38 -9.14
CA VAL A 255 14.19 3.98 -10.40
C VAL A 255 13.51 2.65 -10.20
N ASP A 256 12.21 2.58 -10.43
CA ASP A 256 11.41 1.36 -10.44
C ASP A 256 10.90 1.13 -11.85
N PHE A 257 11.21 -0.03 -12.44
CA PHE A 257 10.76 -0.41 -13.77
C PHE A 257 10.13 -1.80 -13.71
N ASN A 258 8.92 -1.91 -14.24
CA ASN A 258 8.19 -3.17 -14.33
C ASN A 258 7.79 -3.38 -15.79
N TYR A 259 8.04 -4.56 -16.32
CA TYR A 259 7.74 -4.89 -17.72
C TYR A 259 7.24 -6.32 -17.86
N LYS A 260 6.12 -6.49 -18.54
CA LYS A 260 5.60 -7.81 -18.94
C LYS A 260 6.17 -8.17 -20.30
N ILE A 261 7.18 -9.02 -20.33
CA ILE A 261 7.86 -9.49 -21.55
C ILE A 261 6.90 -10.32 -22.37
N THR A 262 6.21 -11.27 -21.69
CA THR A 262 5.15 -12.10 -22.26
C THR A 262 4.00 -12.20 -21.27
N LYS A 263 2.95 -12.97 -21.61
CA LYS A 263 1.84 -13.28 -20.68
C LYS A 263 2.33 -13.98 -19.41
N ASN A 264 3.39 -14.75 -19.53
CA ASN A 264 3.92 -15.62 -18.48
C ASN A 264 5.24 -15.14 -17.88
N ILE A 265 5.86 -14.10 -18.46
CA ILE A 265 7.17 -13.61 -18.02
C ILE A 265 7.05 -12.14 -17.70
N SER A 266 7.39 -11.77 -16.46
CA SER A 266 7.49 -10.38 -16.04
C SER A 266 8.87 -10.09 -15.45
N TYR A 267 9.39 -8.92 -15.78
CA TYR A 267 10.65 -8.41 -15.27
C TYR A 267 10.38 -7.17 -14.43
N ARG A 268 11.01 -7.13 -13.28
CA ARG A 268 11.00 -5.99 -12.37
C ARG A 268 12.44 -5.66 -12.01
N THR A 269 12.80 -4.39 -12.11
CA THR A 269 14.07 -3.90 -11.59
C THR A 269 13.82 -2.68 -10.71
N ARG A 270 14.58 -2.59 -9.63
CA ARG A 270 14.63 -1.46 -8.72
C ARG A 270 16.08 -1.06 -8.55
N PHE A 271 16.38 0.18 -8.87
CA PHE A 271 17.66 0.80 -8.64
C PHE A 271 17.50 1.90 -7.59
N TYR A 272 18.31 1.84 -6.56
CA TYR A 272 18.34 2.83 -5.49
C TYR A 272 19.76 3.37 -5.36
N TYR A 273 19.89 4.67 -5.32
CA TYR A 273 21.15 5.38 -5.13
C TYR A 273 20.95 6.48 -4.09
N TYR A 274 21.86 6.58 -3.14
CA TYR A 274 21.90 7.66 -2.14
C TYR A 274 23.34 8.08 -1.89
N THR A 275 23.57 9.37 -1.77
CA THR A 275 24.86 9.94 -1.37
C THR A 275 24.68 11.17 -0.49
N PRO A 276 25.30 11.24 0.69
CA PRO A 276 25.53 12.47 1.45
C PRO A 276 26.79 13.18 1.00
N TYR A 277 27.36 12.81 -0.17
CA TYR A 277 28.57 13.32 -0.81
C TYR A 277 29.90 12.79 -0.22
N ASP A 278 29.89 12.22 0.99
CA ASP A 278 31.06 11.58 1.60
C ASP A 278 31.16 10.09 1.29
N TYR A 279 30.01 9.44 1.08
CA TYR A 279 29.93 8.04 0.68
C TYR A 279 28.78 7.81 -0.29
N VAL A 280 28.74 6.63 -0.89
CA VAL A 280 27.67 6.20 -1.81
C VAL A 280 27.06 4.91 -1.30
N GLN A 281 25.72 4.88 -1.26
CA GLN A 281 24.94 3.66 -1.10
C GLN A 281 24.21 3.37 -2.40
N MET A 282 24.36 2.15 -2.93
CA MET A 282 23.70 1.73 -4.16
C MET A 282 23.15 0.31 -3.98
N ASP A 283 21.85 0.15 -4.29
CA ASP A 283 21.16 -1.13 -4.27
C ASP A 283 20.49 -1.35 -5.62
N TRP A 284 20.74 -2.49 -6.24
CA TRP A 284 20.15 -2.84 -7.52
C TRP A 284 19.55 -4.24 -7.47
N GLU A 285 18.21 -4.28 -7.44
CA GLU A 285 17.43 -5.51 -7.38
C GLU A 285 16.82 -5.81 -8.73
N ASN A 286 16.94 -7.06 -9.17
CA ASN A 286 16.33 -7.55 -10.41
C ASN A 286 15.51 -8.80 -10.09
N THR A 287 14.25 -8.82 -10.53
CA THR A 287 13.36 -9.94 -10.34
C THR A 287 12.74 -10.34 -11.67
N ILE A 288 12.88 -11.61 -12.03
CA ILE A 288 12.21 -12.20 -13.18
C ILE A 288 11.21 -13.24 -12.64
N ASN A 289 9.93 -13.04 -12.94
CA ASN A 289 8.89 -14.00 -12.58
C ASN A 289 8.47 -14.79 -13.81
N PHE A 290 8.50 -16.10 -13.69
CA PHE A 290 8.03 -17.05 -14.68
C PHE A 290 6.78 -17.75 -14.17
N GLN A 291 5.69 -17.65 -14.88
CA GLN A 291 4.49 -18.41 -14.61
C GLN A 291 4.45 -19.58 -15.58
N VAL A 292 4.84 -20.77 -15.12
CA VAL A 292 4.98 -21.97 -15.97
C VAL A 292 3.61 -22.57 -16.30
N SER A 293 2.68 -22.51 -15.36
CA SER A 293 1.29 -22.95 -15.56
C SER A 293 0.31 -22.08 -14.76
N LYS A 294 -0.99 -22.32 -14.96
CA LYS A 294 -2.04 -21.65 -14.20
C LYS A 294 -2.03 -22.06 -12.71
N TYR A 295 -1.40 -23.17 -12.38
CA TYR A 295 -1.45 -23.82 -11.07
C TYR A 295 -0.10 -23.85 -10.33
N ILE A 296 0.95 -23.30 -10.96
CA ILE A 296 2.31 -23.20 -10.38
C ILE A 296 2.76 -21.75 -10.44
#